data_1d331bc7af1d287008ae36e7fd2f4663
#
_entry.id   1d331bc7af1d287008ae36e7fd2f4663
#
_cell.length_a   1.000
_cell.length_b   1.000
_cell.length_c   1.000
_cell.angle_alpha   90.00
_cell.angle_beta   90.00
_cell.angle_gamma   90.00
#
_symmetry.space_group_name_H-M   'P 1'
#
loop_
_entity.id
_entity.type
_entity.pdbx_description
1 polymer ?
#
loop_
_entity_poly.entity_id
_entity_poly.type
_entity_poly.pdbx_seq_one_letter_code
_entity_poly.pdbx_strand_id
1 'polypeptide(L)'
;MRNTHHPEERRRSRVHLAVAGAAVAALAAAGGLMVLAPSASAAAVNISDGKTATASSSEGADFVASKAVDDNTATRWSSQWSDAQWIQVDLGATASVDHVDIQWEAAYAKAFQVQLSNDGTTWTTVKSVTGATGGNQSVAASGSGRYVRLNLTQRATQYGYSIFEVDVFGTGGATPPAYTPRPLPTPPAGVDATVTHHEFQMNCTVNHTAFDDPLVLPGQFGKSHNHSFMGNLDTNAASTPDTLMTGSGTSCTVAQDKSAYWFPTLYRGDKQVISPDLQTIYYKSGIVDYKKVQPFPAGLRFYAGSPFYTSPTDFKNAPGTVEGWECGDSTKNWSIPTYCAPGSQLNMRYQAPSCWDGVHLDSADHRSHMAYPVNGECPADHPVPVPMIEMKISWPVSGDMTGVHLANMTMSDGSVMSVTWHYDFMNGWDQTVLSALTQHCIDGGLQCNPHGYDLYKPWAGTVLDDTGKLVWQPA
;
A
#
# COMPACT_ATOMS: atom_id res chain seq x y z
N MET A 1 -6.37 58.12 51.35
CA MET A 1 -7.76 58.60 51.23
C MET A 1 -8.48 57.56 50.49
N ARG A 2 -9.17 56.62 51.17
CA ARG A 2 -10.65 56.61 51.49
C ARG A 2 -11.45 57.00 50.25
N ASN A 3 -12.36 56.16 49.66
CA ASN A 3 -13.49 55.42 50.20
C ASN A 3 -13.98 54.46 49.08
N THR A 4 -14.20 53.19 49.27
CA THR A 4 -15.42 52.43 49.67
C THR A 4 -16.72 52.87 48.98
N HIS A 5 -17.39 51.96 48.26
CA HIS A 5 -18.71 51.43 48.57
C HIS A 5 -19.20 50.32 47.59
N HIS A 6 -19.48 49.15 48.10
CA HIS A 6 -20.49 48.12 47.73
C HIS A 6 -21.80 48.49 48.46
N PRO A 7 -22.96 47.78 48.35
CA PRO A 7 -23.56 46.97 47.30
C PRO A 7 -25.06 47.31 47.05
N GLU A 8 -25.81 46.58 46.24
CA GLU A 8 -27.20 46.24 46.58
C GLU A 8 -27.77 45.11 45.70
N GLU A 9 -28.19 44.05 46.40
CA GLU A 9 -29.12 43.02 45.96
C GLU A 9 -30.52 43.55 45.78
N ARG A 10 -31.29 43.01 44.79
CA ARG A 10 -32.73 42.88 44.90
C ARG A 10 -33.25 41.53 44.39
N ARG A 11 -33.71 40.75 45.37
CA ARG A 11 -34.65 39.60 45.23
C ARG A 11 -36.03 40.08 44.85
N ARG A 12 -36.75 39.20 44.16
CA ARG A 12 -38.21 38.88 44.25
C ARG A 12 -38.68 38.36 42.87
N SER A 13 -39.57 37.40 42.64
CA SER A 13 -40.44 36.62 43.52
C SER A 13 -41.05 35.49 42.67
N ARG A 14 -41.28 34.38 43.29
CA ARG A 14 -41.99 33.21 42.74
C ARG A 14 -43.46 33.55 42.48
N VAL A 15 -44.04 33.03 41.36
CA VAL A 15 -45.47 32.72 41.33
C VAL A 15 -45.62 31.31 40.76
N HIS A 16 -46.13 30.40 41.61
CA HIS A 16 -46.63 29.10 41.22
C HIS A 16 -48.05 29.30 40.66
N LEU A 17 -48.37 28.65 39.55
CA LEU A 17 -49.73 28.31 39.21
C LEU A 17 -49.79 26.86 38.78
N ALA A 18 -50.41 26.05 39.62
CA ALA A 18 -50.78 24.70 39.31
C ALA A 18 -52.17 24.72 38.63
N VAL A 19 -52.29 24.04 37.49
CA VAL A 19 -53.59 23.58 36.99
C VAL A 19 -53.47 22.12 36.61
N ALA A 20 -54.26 21.34 37.33
CA ALA A 20 -54.50 19.92 37.04
C ALA A 20 -55.49 19.79 35.88
N GLY A 21 -55.28 18.78 35.03
CA GLY A 21 -56.29 18.44 34.03
C GLY A 21 -55.95 17.23 33.16
N ALA A 22 -56.47 16.09 33.57
CA ALA A 22 -56.93 14.95 32.76
C ALA A 22 -56.01 14.26 31.76
N ALA A 23 -55.63 13.06 32.10
CA ALA A 23 -55.10 12.03 31.21
C ALA A 23 -56.13 11.59 30.16
N VAL A 24 -55.74 11.60 28.90
CA VAL A 24 -56.34 10.76 27.84
C VAL A 24 -55.20 9.97 27.21
N ALA A 25 -55.15 8.68 27.47
CA ALA A 25 -54.26 7.74 26.83
C ALA A 25 -54.77 7.48 25.40
N ALA A 26 -54.03 7.98 24.43
CA ALA A 26 -54.15 7.53 23.04
C ALA A 26 -52.95 6.65 22.72
N LEU A 27 -53.13 5.33 22.67
CA LEU A 27 -52.20 4.40 22.04
C LEU A 27 -52.18 4.69 20.52
N ALA A 28 -51.19 5.42 20.06
CA ALA A 28 -50.83 5.45 18.65
C ALA A 28 -49.79 4.34 18.40
N ALA A 29 -50.22 3.23 17.77
CA ALA A 29 -49.34 2.25 17.21
C ALA A 29 -48.54 2.88 16.05
N ALA A 30 -47.36 3.39 16.35
CA ALA A 30 -46.40 3.79 15.31
C ALA A 30 -45.75 2.50 14.76
N GLY A 31 -46.33 1.94 13.71
CA GLY A 31 -45.67 1.00 12.83
C GLY A 31 -44.48 1.68 12.17
N GLY A 32 -43.30 1.57 12.77
CA GLY A 32 -42.06 1.99 12.15
C GLY A 32 -41.79 1.11 10.94
N LEU A 33 -42.02 1.65 9.73
CA LEU A 33 -41.43 1.08 8.54
C LEU A 33 -39.91 1.19 8.72
N MET A 34 -39.24 0.08 9.09
CA MET A 34 -37.82 -0.06 8.94
C MET A 34 -37.56 -0.03 7.41
N VAL A 35 -37.20 1.12 6.88
CA VAL A 35 -36.56 1.20 5.59
C VAL A 35 -35.16 0.57 5.80
N LEU A 36 -35.03 -0.73 5.44
CA LEU A 36 -33.74 -1.35 5.27
C LEU A 36 -33.02 -0.54 4.20
N ALA A 37 -32.04 0.25 4.63
CA ALA A 37 -31.10 0.85 3.67
C ALA A 37 -30.54 -0.31 2.83
N PRO A 38 -30.49 -0.19 1.50
CA PRO A 38 -29.84 -1.19 0.68
C PRO A 38 -28.41 -1.32 1.20
N SER A 39 -28.02 -2.54 1.60
CA SER A 39 -26.63 -2.85 1.92
C SER A 39 -25.81 -2.43 0.72
N ALA A 40 -24.88 -1.51 0.89
CA ALA A 40 -23.92 -1.20 -0.15
C ALA A 40 -23.24 -2.53 -0.50
N SER A 41 -23.43 -2.99 -1.73
CA SER A 41 -22.71 -4.15 -2.24
C SER A 41 -21.23 -3.78 -2.19
N ALA A 42 -20.42 -4.59 -1.53
CA ALA A 42 -18.97 -4.41 -1.59
C ALA A 42 -18.58 -4.36 -3.08
N ALA A 43 -17.74 -3.40 -3.45
CA ALA A 43 -17.23 -3.33 -4.82
C ALA A 43 -16.54 -4.65 -5.15
N ALA A 44 -16.76 -5.15 -6.37
CA ALA A 44 -16.09 -6.34 -6.83
C ALA A 44 -14.58 -6.08 -6.95
N VAL A 45 -13.78 -7.01 -6.44
CA VAL A 45 -12.32 -6.91 -6.38
C VAL A 45 -11.70 -8.04 -7.17
N ASN A 46 -10.47 -7.89 -7.66
CA ASN A 46 -9.74 -8.98 -8.28
C ASN A 46 -9.45 -10.06 -7.23
N ILE A 47 -10.08 -11.23 -7.40
CA ILE A 47 -9.94 -12.40 -6.51
C ILE A 47 -9.12 -13.53 -7.14
N SER A 48 -8.54 -13.30 -8.32
CA SER A 48 -7.72 -14.27 -9.07
C SER A 48 -6.21 -14.02 -9.00
N ASP A 49 -5.79 -12.85 -8.54
CA ASP A 49 -4.37 -12.50 -8.47
C ASP A 49 -3.58 -13.52 -7.61
N GLY A 50 -2.44 -13.99 -8.15
CA GLY A 50 -1.59 -15.00 -7.51
C GLY A 50 -2.25 -16.36 -7.26
N LYS A 51 -3.44 -16.63 -7.82
CA LYS A 51 -4.14 -17.92 -7.67
C LYS A 51 -3.58 -18.97 -8.62
N THR A 52 -3.88 -20.24 -8.31
CA THR A 52 -3.45 -21.35 -9.14
C THR A 52 -4.28 -21.40 -10.42
N ALA A 53 -3.62 -21.29 -11.57
CA ALA A 53 -4.24 -21.51 -12.87
C ALA A 53 -3.77 -22.83 -13.51
N THR A 54 -4.68 -23.49 -14.19
CA THR A 54 -4.41 -24.69 -15.01
C THR A 54 -5.09 -24.56 -16.37
N ALA A 55 -4.58 -25.27 -17.37
CA ALA A 55 -5.12 -25.21 -18.73
C ALA A 55 -5.14 -26.58 -19.38
N SER A 56 -5.94 -26.72 -20.43
CA SER A 56 -6.03 -27.96 -21.24
C SER A 56 -4.72 -28.31 -21.94
N SER A 57 -3.94 -27.28 -22.30
CA SER A 57 -2.63 -27.41 -22.94
C SER A 57 -1.81 -26.15 -22.78
N SER A 58 -0.49 -26.25 -23.05
CA SER A 58 0.41 -25.12 -23.23
C SER A 58 1.18 -25.31 -24.54
N GLU A 59 1.47 -24.23 -25.25
CA GLU A 59 2.27 -24.24 -26.47
C GLU A 59 3.73 -24.62 -26.21
N GLY A 60 4.25 -24.25 -25.03
CA GLY A 60 5.59 -24.58 -24.57
C GLY A 60 5.77 -24.25 -23.07
N ALA A 61 6.96 -24.55 -22.56
CA ALA A 61 7.28 -24.37 -21.13
C ALA A 61 7.17 -22.91 -20.65
N ASP A 62 7.38 -21.94 -21.55
CA ASP A 62 7.32 -20.52 -21.24
C ASP A 62 5.90 -19.93 -21.28
N PHE A 63 4.91 -20.71 -21.75
CA PHE A 63 3.53 -20.27 -21.98
C PHE A 63 2.52 -21.02 -21.11
N VAL A 64 2.88 -21.27 -19.87
CA VAL A 64 2.06 -22.04 -18.90
C VAL A 64 0.90 -21.21 -18.35
N ALA A 65 -0.14 -21.90 -17.85
CA ALA A 65 -1.38 -21.26 -17.39
C ALA A 65 -1.17 -20.20 -16.30
N SER A 66 -0.20 -20.36 -15.41
CA SER A 66 0.10 -19.39 -14.34
C SER A 66 0.55 -18.03 -14.87
N LYS A 67 0.96 -17.94 -16.13
CA LYS A 67 1.33 -16.69 -16.81
C LYS A 67 0.15 -15.84 -17.28
N ALA A 68 -1.05 -16.29 -17.04
CA ALA A 68 -2.27 -15.52 -17.29
C ALA A 68 -2.97 -15.07 -16.01
N VAL A 69 -2.30 -15.17 -14.85
CA VAL A 69 -2.78 -14.72 -13.53
C VAL A 69 -1.61 -14.24 -12.67
N ASP A 70 -0.54 -13.74 -13.30
CA ASP A 70 0.69 -13.31 -12.61
C ASP A 70 0.84 -11.77 -12.57
N ASP A 71 -0.21 -11.04 -12.95
CA ASP A 71 -0.28 -9.59 -13.04
C ASP A 71 0.86 -8.97 -13.88
N ASN A 72 1.27 -9.71 -14.92
CA ASN A 72 2.39 -9.35 -15.78
C ASN A 72 2.06 -9.47 -17.25
N THR A 73 1.66 -8.36 -17.87
CA THR A 73 1.30 -8.31 -19.29
C THR A 73 2.47 -8.53 -20.26
N ALA A 74 3.71 -8.70 -19.77
CA ALA A 74 4.85 -9.11 -20.58
C ALA A 74 4.95 -10.65 -20.71
N THR A 75 4.22 -11.39 -19.90
CA THR A 75 4.08 -12.85 -19.98
C THR A 75 2.69 -13.22 -20.50
N ARG A 76 2.49 -14.48 -20.84
CA ARG A 76 1.20 -14.97 -21.31
C ARG A 76 1.07 -16.47 -21.18
N TRP A 77 -0.13 -16.94 -21.08
CA TRP A 77 -0.47 -18.32 -21.45
C TRP A 77 -0.73 -18.42 -22.94
N SER A 78 -0.30 -19.54 -23.55
CA SER A 78 -0.62 -19.87 -24.94
C SER A 78 -0.97 -21.36 -25.05
N SER A 79 -2.09 -21.68 -25.66
CA SER A 79 -2.53 -23.07 -25.86
C SER A 79 -1.89 -23.73 -27.08
N GLN A 80 -2.04 -25.05 -27.23
CA GLN A 80 -1.84 -25.72 -28.50
C GLN A 80 -2.82 -25.19 -29.56
N TRP A 81 -2.45 -25.35 -30.84
CA TRP A 81 -3.15 -24.77 -32.00
C TRP A 81 -4.36 -25.58 -32.43
N SER A 82 -5.31 -25.74 -31.51
CA SER A 82 -6.58 -26.44 -31.77
C SER A 82 -7.72 -25.72 -31.05
N ASP A 83 -8.95 -25.88 -31.56
CA ASP A 83 -10.16 -25.49 -30.86
C ASP A 83 -10.44 -26.44 -29.69
N ALA A 84 -11.43 -26.10 -28.83
CA ALA A 84 -11.76 -26.82 -27.61
C ALA A 84 -10.64 -26.81 -26.55
N GLN A 85 -10.06 -25.64 -26.33
CA GLN A 85 -9.13 -25.41 -25.23
C GLN A 85 -9.85 -24.74 -24.04
N TRP A 86 -9.22 -24.83 -22.88
CA TRP A 86 -9.68 -24.08 -21.70
C TRP A 86 -8.51 -23.65 -20.83
N ILE A 87 -8.73 -22.56 -20.09
CA ILE A 87 -7.93 -22.16 -18.94
C ILE A 87 -8.87 -21.94 -17.76
N GLN A 88 -8.45 -22.31 -16.55
CA GLN A 88 -9.23 -22.14 -15.33
C GLN A 88 -8.37 -21.66 -14.18
N VAL A 89 -8.99 -20.87 -13.30
CA VAL A 89 -8.41 -20.34 -12.07
C VAL A 89 -9.11 -20.99 -10.88
N ASP A 90 -8.35 -21.49 -9.91
CA ASP A 90 -8.83 -21.97 -8.62
C ASP A 90 -8.77 -20.82 -7.60
N LEU A 91 -9.90 -20.24 -7.26
CA LEU A 91 -10.01 -19.17 -6.26
C LEU A 91 -9.75 -19.65 -4.82
N GLY A 92 -9.50 -20.95 -4.63
CA GLY A 92 -9.18 -21.58 -3.35
C GLY A 92 -10.39 -21.87 -2.47
N ALA A 93 -11.45 -21.09 -2.56
CA ALA A 93 -12.74 -21.31 -1.90
C ALA A 93 -13.87 -20.76 -2.77
N THR A 94 -15.13 -21.10 -2.44
CA THR A 94 -16.30 -20.56 -3.14
C THR A 94 -16.34 -19.03 -3.00
N ALA A 95 -16.46 -18.35 -4.14
CA ALA A 95 -16.58 -16.90 -4.27
C ALA A 95 -17.89 -16.53 -4.97
N SER A 96 -18.34 -15.28 -4.78
CA SER A 96 -19.35 -14.67 -5.63
C SER A 96 -18.61 -13.91 -6.73
N VAL A 97 -18.70 -14.38 -7.96
CA VAL A 97 -18.08 -13.76 -9.14
C VAL A 97 -19.05 -12.74 -9.73
N ASP A 98 -18.54 -11.59 -10.13
CA ASP A 98 -19.27 -10.50 -10.77
C ASP A 98 -18.96 -10.43 -12.27
N HIS A 99 -17.68 -10.30 -12.64
CA HIS A 99 -17.21 -10.27 -14.02
C HIS A 99 -15.80 -10.85 -14.14
N VAL A 100 -15.38 -11.07 -15.39
CA VAL A 100 -14.01 -11.50 -15.73
C VAL A 100 -13.45 -10.53 -16.76
N ASP A 101 -12.30 -9.97 -16.47
CA ASP A 101 -11.52 -9.19 -17.42
C ASP A 101 -10.47 -10.06 -18.07
N ILE A 102 -10.31 -9.91 -19.38
CA ILE A 102 -9.40 -10.75 -20.17
C ILE A 102 -8.55 -9.83 -21.04
N GLN A 103 -7.25 -9.92 -20.91
CA GLN A 103 -6.30 -9.27 -21.80
C GLN A 103 -5.78 -10.27 -22.83
N TRP A 104 -6.36 -10.22 -24.02
CA TRP A 104 -5.98 -11.09 -25.11
C TRP A 104 -4.69 -10.63 -25.80
N GLU A 105 -3.86 -11.58 -26.16
CA GLU A 105 -2.86 -11.39 -27.21
C GLU A 105 -3.54 -11.43 -28.60
N ALA A 106 -2.80 -11.26 -29.69
CA ALA A 106 -3.37 -11.28 -31.06
C ALA A 106 -4.09 -12.58 -31.43
N ALA A 107 -3.74 -13.72 -30.81
CA ALA A 107 -4.37 -15.00 -30.98
C ALA A 107 -5.50 -15.24 -29.97
N TYR A 108 -6.57 -14.46 -30.09
CA TYR A 108 -7.70 -14.47 -29.15
C TYR A 108 -8.78 -15.52 -29.51
N ALA A 109 -9.71 -15.75 -28.59
CA ALA A 109 -10.93 -16.54 -28.84
C ALA A 109 -12.02 -15.67 -29.47
N LYS A 110 -12.50 -16.06 -30.63
CA LYS A 110 -13.67 -15.47 -31.32
C LYS A 110 -14.99 -15.88 -30.66
N ALA A 111 -15.03 -17.06 -30.06
CA ALA A 111 -16.14 -17.55 -29.26
C ALA A 111 -15.62 -18.31 -28.03
N PHE A 112 -16.24 -18.04 -26.87
CA PHE A 112 -15.90 -18.71 -25.62
C PHE A 112 -17.04 -18.64 -24.61
N GLN A 113 -16.92 -19.39 -23.52
CA GLN A 113 -17.84 -19.38 -22.40
C GLN A 113 -17.08 -19.12 -21.11
N VAL A 114 -17.67 -18.32 -20.23
CA VAL A 114 -17.26 -18.24 -18.81
C VAL A 114 -18.10 -19.26 -18.05
N GLN A 115 -17.42 -20.12 -17.31
CA GLN A 115 -18.03 -21.23 -16.58
C GLN A 115 -17.57 -21.20 -15.13
N LEU A 116 -18.46 -21.50 -14.19
CA LEU A 116 -18.19 -21.62 -12.77
C LEU A 116 -18.38 -23.08 -12.31
N SER A 117 -17.58 -23.46 -11.29
CA SER A 117 -17.66 -24.77 -10.66
C SER A 117 -17.26 -24.68 -9.19
N ASN A 118 -17.81 -25.56 -8.34
CA ASN A 118 -17.36 -25.71 -6.95
C ASN A 118 -16.43 -26.94 -6.77
N ASP A 119 -16.44 -27.88 -7.71
CA ASP A 119 -15.71 -29.15 -7.62
C ASP A 119 -14.62 -29.34 -8.72
N GLY A 120 -14.51 -28.35 -9.64
CA GLY A 120 -13.58 -28.39 -10.79
C GLY A 120 -13.93 -29.41 -11.86
N THR A 121 -15.07 -30.11 -11.73
CA THR A 121 -15.52 -31.17 -12.64
C THR A 121 -16.89 -30.89 -13.25
N THR A 122 -17.82 -30.38 -12.47
CA THR A 122 -19.17 -30.01 -12.90
C THR A 122 -19.22 -28.51 -13.17
N TRP A 123 -19.51 -28.12 -14.40
CA TRP A 123 -19.41 -26.74 -14.88
C TRP A 123 -20.76 -26.16 -15.25
N THR A 124 -21.02 -24.95 -14.74
CA THR A 124 -22.18 -24.13 -15.13
C THR A 124 -21.73 -22.99 -15.99
N THR A 125 -22.22 -22.87 -17.21
CA THR A 125 -21.97 -21.72 -18.08
C THR A 125 -22.78 -20.54 -17.59
N VAL A 126 -22.11 -19.47 -17.16
CA VAL A 126 -22.75 -18.21 -16.69
C VAL A 126 -22.75 -17.16 -17.79
N LYS A 127 -21.86 -17.25 -18.76
CA LYS A 127 -21.81 -16.34 -19.91
C LYS A 127 -21.30 -17.06 -21.15
N SER A 128 -21.92 -16.78 -22.30
CA SER A 128 -21.42 -17.18 -23.63
C SER A 128 -21.12 -15.90 -24.42
N VAL A 129 -19.96 -15.88 -25.08
CA VAL A 129 -19.49 -14.77 -25.93
C VAL A 129 -19.27 -15.32 -27.33
N THR A 130 -19.77 -14.61 -28.34
CA THR A 130 -19.57 -14.90 -29.76
C THR A 130 -19.20 -13.62 -30.50
N GLY A 131 -18.37 -13.73 -31.54
CA GLY A 131 -17.96 -12.59 -32.34
C GLY A 131 -17.01 -11.63 -31.56
N ALA A 132 -16.25 -12.13 -30.58
CA ALA A 132 -15.29 -11.34 -29.85
C ALA A 132 -14.19 -10.78 -30.78
N THR A 133 -13.61 -9.65 -30.44
CA THR A 133 -12.65 -8.88 -31.24
C THR A 133 -11.23 -8.88 -30.68
N GLY A 134 -10.99 -9.59 -29.57
CA GLY A 134 -9.70 -9.56 -28.86
C GLY A 134 -9.46 -8.26 -28.09
N GLY A 135 -8.21 -8.01 -27.73
CA GLY A 135 -7.82 -6.87 -26.88
C GLY A 135 -8.32 -7.04 -25.45
N ASN A 136 -8.55 -5.95 -24.75
CA ASN A 136 -9.06 -5.97 -23.37
C ASN A 136 -10.59 -6.12 -23.40
N GLN A 137 -11.11 -7.13 -22.71
CA GLN A 137 -12.53 -7.42 -22.63
C GLN A 137 -12.97 -7.59 -21.17
N SER A 138 -14.03 -6.87 -20.76
CA SER A 138 -14.74 -7.13 -19.51
C SER A 138 -16.01 -7.91 -19.80
N VAL A 139 -16.18 -9.05 -19.16
CA VAL A 139 -17.25 -10.01 -19.40
C VAL A 139 -18.06 -10.22 -18.13
N ALA A 140 -19.25 -9.62 -18.06
CA ALA A 140 -20.17 -9.85 -16.93
C ALA A 140 -20.48 -11.37 -16.81
N ALA A 141 -20.22 -11.96 -15.66
CA ALA A 141 -20.24 -13.39 -15.42
C ALA A 141 -20.74 -13.74 -14.02
N SER A 142 -21.83 -13.11 -13.59
CA SER A 142 -22.36 -13.21 -12.24
C SER A 142 -22.73 -14.63 -11.84
N GLY A 143 -22.23 -15.09 -10.70
CA GLY A 143 -22.52 -16.42 -10.15
C GLY A 143 -21.65 -16.76 -8.96
N SER A 144 -21.76 -18.01 -8.46
CA SER A 144 -20.97 -18.50 -7.34
C SER A 144 -20.20 -19.75 -7.73
N GLY A 145 -18.90 -19.79 -7.39
CA GLY A 145 -18.03 -20.94 -7.64
C GLY A 145 -16.66 -20.78 -7.03
N ARG A 146 -15.95 -21.88 -6.82
CA ARG A 146 -14.55 -21.91 -6.45
C ARG A 146 -13.63 -21.79 -7.67
N TYR A 147 -14.07 -22.37 -8.79
CA TYR A 147 -13.30 -22.39 -10.02
C TYR A 147 -13.98 -21.52 -11.08
N VAL A 148 -13.20 -20.73 -11.79
CA VAL A 148 -13.63 -19.96 -12.96
C VAL A 148 -12.89 -20.48 -14.17
N ARG A 149 -13.61 -20.82 -15.24
CA ARG A 149 -13.03 -21.36 -16.50
C ARG A 149 -13.44 -20.51 -17.68
N LEU A 150 -12.48 -20.19 -18.52
CA LEU A 150 -12.70 -19.78 -19.90
C LEU A 150 -12.67 -21.03 -20.78
N ASN A 151 -13.81 -21.47 -21.28
CA ASN A 151 -13.94 -22.57 -22.23
C ASN A 151 -13.96 -21.99 -23.64
N LEU A 152 -12.86 -22.17 -24.39
CA LEU A 152 -12.55 -21.50 -25.65
C LEU A 152 -12.94 -22.38 -26.80
N THR A 153 -13.89 -21.97 -27.62
CA THR A 153 -14.55 -22.82 -28.60
C THR A 153 -14.25 -22.48 -30.07
N GLN A 154 -13.75 -21.24 -30.33
CA GLN A 154 -13.40 -20.81 -31.68
C GLN A 154 -12.24 -19.86 -31.68
N ARG A 155 -11.17 -20.17 -32.34
CA ARG A 155 -10.01 -19.33 -32.57
C ARG A 155 -10.30 -18.21 -33.56
N ALA A 156 -9.65 -17.06 -33.37
CA ALA A 156 -9.66 -15.95 -34.33
C ALA A 156 -8.58 -16.08 -35.40
N THR A 157 -7.52 -16.84 -35.12
CA THR A 157 -6.32 -17.00 -35.95
C THR A 157 -6.03 -18.49 -36.22
N GLN A 158 -5.01 -18.78 -37.01
CA GLN A 158 -4.51 -20.15 -37.22
C GLN A 158 -3.72 -20.70 -36.03
N TYR A 159 -3.24 -19.82 -35.12
CA TYR A 159 -2.49 -20.16 -33.91
C TYR A 159 -3.45 -20.66 -32.81
N GLY A 160 -2.91 -20.99 -31.63
CA GLY A 160 -3.69 -21.32 -30.45
C GLY A 160 -4.47 -20.13 -29.88
N TYR A 161 -4.86 -20.23 -28.60
CA TYR A 161 -5.36 -19.10 -27.83
C TYR A 161 -4.21 -18.54 -27.01
N SER A 162 -4.15 -17.22 -26.86
CA SER A 162 -3.10 -16.54 -26.13
C SER A 162 -3.69 -15.42 -25.28
N ILE A 163 -3.40 -15.47 -23.98
CA ILE A 163 -3.94 -14.55 -22.96
C ILE A 163 -2.78 -14.00 -22.16
N PHE A 164 -2.69 -12.66 -22.07
CA PHE A 164 -1.78 -11.99 -21.17
C PHE A 164 -2.27 -12.08 -19.73
N GLU A 165 -3.55 -11.72 -19.46
CA GLU A 165 -4.14 -11.76 -18.14
C GLU A 165 -5.61 -12.18 -18.14
N VAL A 166 -6.01 -12.87 -17.07
CA VAL A 166 -7.39 -13.20 -16.71
C VAL A 166 -7.61 -12.76 -15.26
N ASP A 167 -8.38 -11.70 -15.11
CA ASP A 167 -8.75 -11.16 -13.82
C ASP A 167 -10.19 -11.52 -13.49
N VAL A 168 -10.41 -12.16 -12.36
CA VAL A 168 -11.75 -12.50 -11.87
C VAL A 168 -12.14 -11.52 -10.78
N PHE A 169 -13.20 -10.77 -10.99
CA PHE A 169 -13.71 -9.80 -10.04
C PHE A 169 -14.92 -10.37 -9.28
N GLY A 170 -14.92 -10.13 -7.95
CA GLY A 170 -15.97 -10.66 -7.11
C GLY A 170 -15.74 -10.39 -5.62
N THR A 171 -16.36 -11.23 -4.78
CA THR A 171 -16.20 -11.21 -3.33
C THR A 171 -16.08 -12.64 -2.79
N GLY A 172 -15.27 -12.87 -1.77
CA GLY A 172 -15.00 -14.22 -1.24
C GLY A 172 -13.78 -14.85 -1.91
N GLY A 173 -13.74 -16.17 -2.01
CA GLY A 173 -12.54 -16.93 -2.35
C GLY A 173 -11.75 -17.32 -1.10
N ALA A 174 -10.65 -18.06 -1.24
CA ALA A 174 -9.80 -18.35 -0.11
C ALA A 174 -9.12 -17.07 0.36
N THR A 175 -9.34 -16.74 1.60
CA THR A 175 -8.43 -15.84 2.31
C THR A 175 -7.02 -16.46 2.26
N PRO A 176 -5.96 -15.71 2.05
CA PRO A 176 -4.62 -16.23 2.27
C PRO A 176 -4.57 -16.98 3.60
N PRO A 177 -3.83 -18.10 3.73
CA PRO A 177 -3.74 -18.82 4.99
C PRO A 177 -3.36 -17.84 6.09
N ALA A 178 -4.03 -17.97 7.25
CA ALA A 178 -3.77 -17.09 8.38
C ALA A 178 -2.26 -17.12 8.66
N TYR A 179 -1.63 -15.95 8.55
CA TYR A 179 -0.22 -15.80 8.82
C TYR A 179 0.07 -16.22 10.27
N THR A 180 0.97 -17.17 10.45
CA THR A 180 1.41 -17.63 11.76
C THR A 180 2.88 -17.26 11.95
N PRO A 181 3.19 -16.27 12.81
CA PRO A 181 4.57 -15.86 13.06
C PRO A 181 5.41 -17.04 13.56
N ARG A 182 6.63 -17.16 13.07
CA ARG A 182 7.59 -18.14 13.58
C ARG A 182 8.11 -17.67 14.94
N PRO A 183 8.10 -18.53 16.00
CA PRO A 183 8.73 -18.19 17.26
C PRO A 183 10.23 -17.94 17.10
N LEU A 184 10.73 -16.87 17.70
CA LEU A 184 12.17 -16.67 17.82
C LEU A 184 12.81 -17.75 18.71
N PRO A 185 14.12 -18.00 18.55
CA PRO A 185 14.88 -18.80 19.51
C PRO A 185 14.71 -18.27 20.95
N THR A 186 14.70 -19.16 21.91
CA THR A 186 14.62 -18.78 23.33
C THR A 186 15.84 -17.95 23.71
N PRO A 187 15.67 -16.78 24.36
CA PRO A 187 16.80 -15.98 24.83
C PRO A 187 17.72 -16.80 25.77
N PRO A 188 19.03 -16.60 25.70
CA PRO A 188 19.94 -17.15 26.68
C PRO A 188 19.60 -16.71 28.11
N ALA A 189 19.88 -17.54 29.10
CA ALA A 189 19.63 -17.23 30.51
C ALA A 189 20.34 -15.92 30.91
N GLY A 190 19.62 -14.99 31.56
CA GLY A 190 20.14 -13.71 32.03
C GLY A 190 20.21 -12.61 30.98
N VAL A 191 19.72 -12.85 29.78
CA VAL A 191 19.56 -11.78 28.76
C VAL A 191 18.20 -11.13 28.92
N ASP A 192 18.17 -9.79 28.98
CA ASP A 192 16.93 -9.03 28.93
C ASP A 192 16.34 -9.13 27.52
N ALA A 193 15.20 -9.79 27.43
CA ALA A 193 14.45 -9.95 26.19
C ALA A 193 13.38 -8.85 26.00
N THR A 194 13.42 -7.79 26.82
CA THR A 194 12.47 -6.68 26.70
C THR A 194 12.59 -6.04 25.33
N VAL A 195 11.48 -5.98 24.64
CA VAL A 195 11.40 -5.42 23.28
C VAL A 195 10.98 -3.97 23.38
N THR A 196 11.75 -3.10 22.76
CA THR A 196 11.44 -1.66 22.66
C THR A 196 11.04 -1.25 21.25
N HIS A 197 11.36 -2.08 20.26
CA HIS A 197 11.11 -1.82 18.85
C HIS A 197 10.61 -3.10 18.15
N HIS A 198 9.87 -2.92 17.06
CA HIS A 198 9.35 -4.00 16.21
C HIS A 198 9.57 -3.55 14.78
N GLU A 199 10.84 -3.63 14.32
CA GLU A 199 11.24 -2.98 13.08
C GLU A 199 12.46 -3.62 12.42
N PHE A 200 12.57 -3.43 11.13
CA PHE A 200 13.85 -3.43 10.44
C PHE A 200 14.03 -2.10 9.71
N GLN A 201 15.27 -1.71 9.50
CA GLN A 201 15.58 -0.51 8.74
C GLN A 201 16.20 -0.87 7.41
N MET A 202 15.98 -0.03 6.40
CA MET A 202 16.67 -0.04 5.13
C MET A 202 17.36 1.29 4.93
N ASN A 203 18.53 1.28 4.33
CA ASN A 203 19.31 2.48 4.05
C ASN A 203 19.55 2.58 2.55
N CYS A 204 19.14 3.69 1.94
CA CYS A 204 19.29 3.93 0.51
C CYS A 204 19.89 5.33 0.27
N THR A 205 20.67 5.50 -0.80
CA THR A 205 21.11 6.84 -1.23
C THR A 205 20.18 7.41 -2.30
N VAL A 206 20.10 8.73 -2.36
CA VAL A 206 19.51 9.41 -3.53
C VAL A 206 20.38 9.09 -4.74
N ASN A 207 19.78 8.49 -5.76
CA ASN A 207 20.51 8.06 -6.95
C ASN A 207 20.33 8.99 -8.15
N HIS A 208 19.22 9.69 -8.26
CA HIS A 208 18.97 10.73 -9.27
C HIS A 208 17.82 11.66 -8.85
N THR A 209 17.62 12.71 -9.65
CA THR A 209 16.46 13.60 -9.58
C THR A 209 15.79 13.71 -10.94
N ALA A 210 14.47 13.78 -10.98
CA ALA A 210 13.72 13.97 -12.21
C ALA A 210 12.39 14.69 -11.95
N PHE A 211 11.82 15.30 -13.00
CA PHE A 211 10.46 15.87 -12.99
C PHE A 211 9.43 14.81 -13.34
N ASP A 212 9.59 13.62 -12.78
CA ASP A 212 8.80 12.44 -13.05
C ASP A 212 8.04 11.99 -11.78
N ASP A 213 6.89 11.36 -11.99
CA ASP A 213 6.10 10.72 -10.95
C ASP A 213 5.39 9.50 -11.55
N PRO A 214 5.91 8.28 -11.36
CA PRO A 214 5.29 7.08 -11.92
C PRO A 214 3.97 6.70 -11.26
N LEU A 215 3.64 7.27 -10.10
CA LEU A 215 2.40 6.97 -9.39
C LEU A 215 1.28 7.93 -9.80
N VAL A 216 1.50 9.24 -9.62
CA VAL A 216 0.44 10.25 -9.84
C VAL A 216 0.34 10.68 -11.32
N LEU A 217 1.44 10.65 -12.05
CA LEU A 217 1.53 11.05 -13.47
C LEU A 217 2.20 9.97 -14.34
N PRO A 218 1.67 8.71 -14.34
CA PRO A 218 2.30 7.59 -15.04
C PRO A 218 2.47 7.89 -16.53
N GLY A 219 3.66 7.62 -17.06
CA GLY A 219 4.02 7.85 -18.46
C GLY A 219 4.17 9.31 -18.88
N GLN A 220 4.01 10.27 -17.97
CA GLN A 220 4.07 11.70 -18.27
C GLN A 220 5.42 12.31 -17.88
N PHE A 221 6.46 12.03 -18.66
CA PHE A 221 7.82 12.52 -18.42
C PHE A 221 7.89 14.05 -18.31
N GLY A 222 8.58 14.53 -17.29
CA GLY A 222 8.84 15.96 -17.09
C GLY A 222 7.60 16.78 -16.69
N LYS A 223 6.52 16.14 -16.21
CA LYS A 223 5.25 16.82 -15.86
C LYS A 223 5.01 16.98 -14.36
N SER A 224 5.80 16.32 -13.53
CA SER A 224 5.75 16.49 -12.08
C SER A 224 6.63 17.66 -11.62
N HIS A 225 6.53 18.05 -10.34
CA HIS A 225 7.61 18.78 -9.69
C HIS A 225 8.83 17.87 -9.55
N ASN A 226 9.99 18.46 -9.25
CA ASN A 226 11.23 17.68 -9.17
C ASN A 226 11.22 16.78 -7.94
N HIS A 227 11.46 15.49 -8.15
CA HIS A 227 11.63 14.48 -7.11
C HIS A 227 13.07 14.00 -7.00
N SER A 228 13.49 13.66 -5.79
CA SER A 228 14.69 12.89 -5.49
C SER A 228 14.29 11.43 -5.34
N PHE A 229 14.94 10.55 -6.11
CA PHE A 229 14.67 9.11 -6.16
C PHE A 229 15.72 8.32 -5.39
N MET A 230 15.26 7.27 -4.69
CA MET A 230 16.07 6.28 -3.97
C MET A 230 15.58 4.87 -4.32
N GLY A 231 16.38 3.88 -3.98
CA GLY A 231 16.08 2.48 -4.26
C GLY A 231 16.36 2.18 -5.73
N ASN A 232 15.39 1.71 -6.47
CA ASN A 232 15.55 1.31 -7.86
C ASN A 232 16.25 2.37 -8.70
N LEU A 233 17.29 1.97 -9.47
CA LEU A 233 18.13 2.89 -10.23
C LEU A 233 17.50 3.41 -11.52
N ASP A 234 16.47 2.73 -12.02
CA ASP A 234 15.85 3.01 -13.32
C ASP A 234 14.48 3.70 -13.19
N THR A 235 14.11 4.14 -11.97
CA THR A 235 12.81 4.76 -11.71
C THR A 235 12.62 6.02 -12.53
N ASN A 236 11.51 6.11 -13.27
CA ASN A 236 11.11 7.25 -14.08
C ASN A 236 9.58 7.24 -14.27
N ALA A 237 9.02 8.20 -15.01
CA ALA A 237 7.56 8.31 -15.20
C ALA A 237 6.89 7.05 -15.79
N ALA A 238 7.63 6.18 -16.50
CA ALA A 238 7.09 4.95 -17.07
C ALA A 238 7.29 3.71 -16.16
N SER A 239 7.82 3.88 -14.95
CA SER A 239 8.08 2.76 -14.05
C SER A 239 6.79 2.15 -13.54
N THR A 240 6.77 0.82 -13.50
CA THR A 240 5.72 -0.02 -12.94
C THR A 240 6.33 -1.00 -11.95
N PRO A 241 5.55 -1.70 -11.10
CA PRO A 241 6.08 -2.76 -10.24
C PRO A 241 6.94 -3.78 -10.99
N ASP A 242 6.54 -4.19 -12.19
CA ASP A 242 7.28 -5.16 -12.99
C ASP A 242 8.62 -4.62 -13.49
N THR A 243 8.65 -3.36 -13.94
CA THR A 243 9.91 -2.76 -14.41
C THR A 243 10.91 -2.58 -13.28
N LEU A 244 10.46 -2.40 -12.02
CA LEU A 244 11.34 -2.34 -10.86
C LEU A 244 12.09 -3.67 -10.66
N MET A 245 11.39 -4.80 -10.79
CA MET A 245 11.98 -6.13 -10.58
C MET A 245 13.01 -6.51 -11.65
N THR A 246 12.81 -6.04 -12.89
CA THR A 246 13.69 -6.30 -14.03
C THR A 246 14.80 -5.27 -14.21
N GLY A 247 14.77 -4.19 -13.44
CA GLY A 247 15.71 -3.07 -13.52
C GLY A 247 17.16 -3.40 -13.13
N SER A 248 18.07 -2.43 -13.41
CA SER A 248 19.53 -2.59 -13.32
C SER A 248 20.07 -2.76 -11.89
N GLY A 249 19.28 -2.43 -10.87
CA GLY A 249 19.71 -2.56 -9.48
C GLY A 249 19.05 -1.56 -8.54
N THR A 250 19.66 -1.40 -7.37
CA THR A 250 19.16 -0.52 -6.31
C THR A 250 20.28 0.27 -5.66
N SER A 251 19.96 1.47 -5.15
CA SER A 251 20.84 2.25 -4.28
C SER A 251 20.71 1.89 -2.79
N CYS A 252 19.87 0.92 -2.47
CA CYS A 252 19.71 0.41 -1.10
C CYS A 252 20.83 -0.54 -0.72
N THR A 253 21.11 -0.66 0.58
CA THR A 253 22.19 -1.52 1.11
C THR A 253 21.93 -3.01 0.90
N VAL A 254 20.68 -3.40 0.68
CA VAL A 254 20.27 -4.77 0.39
C VAL A 254 19.78 -4.86 -1.05
N ALA A 255 20.44 -5.67 -1.86
CA ALA A 255 20.18 -5.78 -3.30
C ALA A 255 18.77 -6.32 -3.63
N GLN A 256 18.13 -6.98 -2.69
CA GLN A 256 16.78 -7.52 -2.79
C GLN A 256 15.68 -6.45 -2.62
N ASP A 257 16.04 -5.24 -2.14
CA ASP A 257 15.14 -4.10 -2.14
C ASP A 257 15.31 -3.29 -3.42
N LYS A 258 14.54 -3.60 -4.43
CA LYS A 258 14.41 -2.86 -5.67
C LYS A 258 13.21 -1.91 -5.67
N SER A 259 12.63 -1.64 -4.51
CA SER A 259 11.52 -0.68 -4.39
C SER A 259 11.95 0.71 -4.87
N ALA A 260 10.99 1.45 -5.37
CA ALA A 260 11.17 2.86 -5.65
C ALA A 260 10.61 3.71 -4.51
N TYR A 261 11.40 4.68 -4.07
CA TYR A 261 11.05 5.66 -3.07
C TYR A 261 11.37 7.04 -3.64
N TRP A 262 10.44 7.98 -3.58
CA TRP A 262 10.72 9.33 -4.04
C TRP A 262 9.99 10.38 -3.20
N PHE A 263 10.58 11.55 -3.16
CA PHE A 263 10.08 12.69 -2.40
C PHE A 263 10.50 13.99 -3.08
N PRO A 264 9.81 15.12 -2.82
CA PRO A 264 10.15 16.41 -3.42
C PRO A 264 11.60 16.82 -3.14
N THR A 265 12.32 17.18 -4.18
CA THR A 265 13.72 17.61 -4.05
C THR A 265 13.82 18.89 -3.23
N LEU A 266 14.76 18.94 -2.29
CA LEU A 266 15.08 20.14 -1.53
C LEU A 266 15.92 21.09 -2.36
N TYR A 267 15.62 22.39 -2.23
CA TYR A 267 16.36 23.49 -2.86
C TYR A 267 16.85 24.48 -1.83
N ARG A 268 17.93 25.16 -2.14
CA ARG A 268 18.37 26.40 -1.49
C ARG A 268 18.53 27.47 -2.58
N GLY A 269 17.58 28.40 -2.66
CA GLY A 269 17.38 29.20 -3.85
C GLY A 269 17.10 28.30 -5.05
N ASP A 270 17.80 28.49 -6.16
CA ASP A 270 17.63 27.68 -7.38
C ASP A 270 18.50 26.40 -7.42
N LYS A 271 19.23 26.11 -6.34
CA LYS A 271 20.16 24.98 -6.30
C LYS A 271 19.53 23.80 -5.56
N GLN A 272 19.54 22.65 -6.23
CA GLN A 272 19.19 21.38 -5.59
C GLN A 272 20.17 21.04 -4.45
N VAL A 273 19.63 20.54 -3.37
CA VAL A 273 20.40 20.00 -2.24
C VAL A 273 20.18 18.49 -2.21
N ILE A 274 21.19 17.77 -2.65
CA ILE A 274 21.18 16.30 -2.64
C ILE A 274 22.06 15.83 -1.48
N SER A 275 21.53 14.96 -0.66
CA SER A 275 22.31 14.33 0.41
C SER A 275 23.22 13.26 -0.19
N PRO A 276 24.53 13.26 0.12
CA PRO A 276 25.44 12.19 -0.26
C PRO A 276 25.30 10.96 0.63
N ASP A 277 24.62 11.10 1.77
CA ASP A 277 24.55 10.08 2.80
C ASP A 277 23.39 9.11 2.58
N LEU A 278 23.48 7.95 3.22
CA LEU A 278 22.40 6.99 3.32
C LEU A 278 21.20 7.60 4.06
N GLN A 279 20.03 7.52 3.44
CA GLN A 279 18.76 7.85 4.06
C GLN A 279 18.20 6.62 4.75
N THR A 280 17.50 6.83 5.86
CA THR A 280 16.94 5.70 6.62
C THR A 280 15.44 5.55 6.38
N ILE A 281 15.06 4.34 6.00
CA ILE A 281 13.68 3.91 5.82
C ILE A 281 13.42 2.82 6.86
N TYR A 282 12.56 3.12 7.81
CA TYR A 282 12.14 2.15 8.82
C TYR A 282 10.90 1.42 8.36
N TYR A 283 10.87 0.12 8.55
CA TYR A 283 9.71 -0.75 8.40
C TYR A 283 9.33 -1.22 9.80
N LYS A 284 8.25 -0.65 10.36
CA LYS A 284 7.86 -0.82 11.77
C LYS A 284 6.50 -1.48 11.88
N SER A 285 6.17 -2.01 13.05
CA SER A 285 4.76 -2.22 13.39
C SER A 285 4.06 -0.89 13.58
N GLY A 286 2.98 -0.64 12.85
CA GLY A 286 2.08 0.48 13.07
C GLY A 286 0.94 0.18 14.05
N ILE A 287 0.82 -1.09 14.48
CA ILE A 287 -0.25 -1.58 15.37
C ILE A 287 0.33 -2.15 16.67
N VAL A 288 -0.52 -2.25 17.70
CA VAL A 288 -0.12 -2.77 19.02
C VAL A 288 0.22 -4.25 18.96
N ASP A 289 -0.60 -5.05 18.29
CA ASP A 289 -0.34 -6.48 18.10
C ASP A 289 0.60 -6.69 16.90
N TYR A 290 1.87 -6.35 17.10
CA TYR A 290 2.92 -6.42 16.07
C TYR A 290 3.07 -7.78 15.39
N LYS A 291 2.62 -8.87 16.02
CA LYS A 291 2.69 -10.24 15.49
C LYS A 291 1.68 -10.51 14.37
N LYS A 292 0.83 -9.56 14.06
CA LYS A 292 -0.14 -9.65 12.95
C LYS A 292 0.33 -8.96 11.68
N VAL A 293 1.48 -8.28 11.71
CA VAL A 293 1.98 -7.52 10.57
C VAL A 293 2.38 -8.49 9.45
N GLN A 294 1.80 -8.32 8.28
CA GLN A 294 2.08 -9.12 7.10
C GLN A 294 3.04 -8.36 6.17
N PRO A 295 3.89 -9.04 5.38
CA PRO A 295 4.70 -8.36 4.39
C PRO A 295 3.83 -7.62 3.38
N PHE A 296 4.32 -6.52 2.81
CA PHE A 296 3.64 -5.87 1.70
C PHE A 296 3.44 -6.85 0.54
N PRO A 297 2.26 -6.88 -0.08
CA PRO A 297 2.09 -7.62 -1.34
C PRO A 297 2.98 -7.03 -2.44
N ALA A 298 3.37 -7.87 -3.39
CA ALA A 298 4.14 -7.43 -4.55
C ALA A 298 3.40 -6.31 -5.28
N GLY A 299 4.11 -5.25 -5.66
CA GLY A 299 3.54 -4.15 -6.44
C GLY A 299 2.65 -3.17 -5.68
N LEU A 300 2.43 -3.34 -4.37
CA LEU A 300 1.72 -2.34 -3.56
C LEU A 300 2.40 -1.00 -3.71
N ARG A 301 1.64 0.06 -3.99
CA ARG A 301 2.15 1.41 -4.17
C ARG A 301 1.19 2.45 -3.62
N PHE A 302 1.71 3.46 -2.97
CA PHE A 302 0.94 4.55 -2.37
C PHE A 302 1.82 5.77 -2.15
N TYR A 303 1.21 6.91 -1.88
CA TYR A 303 1.92 8.05 -1.31
C TYR A 303 1.43 8.38 0.10
N ALA A 304 2.35 8.89 0.93
CA ALA A 304 2.10 9.34 2.28
C ALA A 304 2.35 10.85 2.39
N GLY A 305 1.55 11.53 3.21
CA GLY A 305 1.59 12.99 3.33
C GLY A 305 0.70 13.70 2.32
N SER A 306 0.96 14.97 2.08
CA SER A 306 0.21 15.76 1.09
C SER A 306 1.05 16.93 0.57
N PRO A 307 1.04 17.20 -0.73
CA PRO A 307 1.59 18.43 -1.29
C PRO A 307 0.71 19.67 -1.06
N PHE A 308 -0.44 19.54 -0.37
CA PHE A 308 -1.48 20.56 -0.26
C PHE A 308 -1.73 21.04 1.18
N TYR A 309 -0.81 20.81 2.13
CA TYR A 309 -0.94 21.42 3.45
C TYR A 309 -0.80 22.94 3.35
N THR A 310 -1.76 23.65 3.92
CA THR A 310 -1.85 25.12 3.80
C THR A 310 -1.30 25.86 5.02
N SER A 311 -1.09 25.15 6.12
CA SER A 311 -0.57 25.75 7.36
C SER A 311 0.26 24.75 8.17
N PRO A 312 1.15 25.23 9.06
CA PRO A 312 1.83 24.39 10.04
C PRO A 312 0.88 23.56 10.91
N THR A 313 -0.32 24.09 11.18
CA THR A 313 -1.35 23.39 11.96
C THR A 313 -1.93 22.22 11.19
N ASP A 314 -2.20 22.38 9.90
CA ASP A 314 -2.69 21.29 9.04
C ASP A 314 -1.67 20.17 8.96
N PHE A 315 -0.40 20.51 8.74
CA PHE A 315 0.69 19.53 8.72
C PHE A 315 0.86 18.83 10.07
N LYS A 316 0.85 19.59 11.19
CA LYS A 316 0.94 19.03 12.54
C LYS A 316 -0.15 18.00 12.83
N ASN A 317 -1.37 18.27 12.39
CA ASN A 317 -2.55 17.45 12.70
C ASN A 317 -2.79 16.35 11.65
N ALA A 318 -1.97 16.31 10.59
CA ALA A 318 -2.09 15.29 9.57
C ALA A 318 -1.68 13.92 10.12
N PRO A 319 -2.41 12.84 9.74
CA PRO A 319 -1.98 11.49 10.06
C PRO A 319 -0.55 11.23 9.54
N GLY A 320 0.27 10.54 10.32
CA GLY A 320 1.66 10.23 9.95
C GLY A 320 2.69 11.31 10.31
N THR A 321 2.27 12.53 10.66
CA THR A 321 3.19 13.57 11.13
C THR A 321 3.57 13.33 12.59
N VAL A 322 4.80 12.84 12.83
CA VAL A 322 5.29 12.51 14.18
C VAL A 322 6.20 13.60 14.72
N GLU A 323 7.22 13.96 13.96
CA GLU A 323 8.23 14.94 14.36
C GLU A 323 8.35 16.10 13.37
N GLY A 324 7.98 15.89 12.11
CA GLY A 324 8.05 16.91 11.07
C GLY A 324 9.50 17.28 10.75
N TRP A 325 9.80 18.58 10.73
CA TRP A 325 11.13 19.10 10.42
C TRP A 325 12.01 19.18 11.67
N GLU A 326 13.26 18.74 11.54
CA GLU A 326 14.25 18.72 12.62
C GLU A 326 15.58 19.32 12.18
N CYS A 327 16.33 19.90 13.11
CA CYS A 327 17.70 20.38 12.89
C CYS A 327 18.73 19.44 13.51
N GLY A 328 18.71 18.17 13.15
CA GLY A 328 19.64 17.16 13.63
C GLY A 328 19.30 16.53 14.99
N ASP A 329 18.26 17.04 15.63
CA ASP A 329 17.71 16.55 16.89
C ASP A 329 16.22 16.23 16.73
N SER A 330 15.59 15.67 17.76
CA SER A 330 14.15 15.37 17.76
C SER A 330 13.29 16.60 18.07
N THR A 331 13.72 17.79 17.70
CA THR A 331 12.95 19.03 17.86
C THR A 331 11.85 19.10 16.81
N LYS A 332 10.60 19.10 17.25
CA LYS A 332 9.44 19.10 16.36
C LYS A 332 9.16 20.48 15.78
N ASN A 333 9.24 20.59 14.45
CA ASN A 333 8.84 21.78 13.72
C ASN A 333 7.83 21.43 12.62
N TRP A 334 6.85 22.29 12.44
CA TRP A 334 5.75 22.10 11.50
C TRP A 334 5.89 22.93 10.22
N SER A 335 7.03 23.57 10.09
CA SER A 335 7.56 24.24 8.90
C SER A 335 9.07 24.11 8.92
N ILE A 336 9.72 24.32 7.77
CA ILE A 336 11.19 24.40 7.73
C ILE A 336 11.64 25.45 8.74
N PRO A 337 12.54 25.09 9.70
CA PRO A 337 13.07 26.04 10.66
C PRO A 337 13.75 27.22 9.97
N THR A 338 13.75 28.41 10.58
CA THR A 338 14.44 29.59 10.05
C THR A 338 15.95 29.50 10.21
N TYR A 339 16.43 28.65 11.12
CA TYR A 339 17.84 28.45 11.42
C TYR A 339 18.08 27.05 11.98
N CYS A 340 19.14 26.41 11.52
CA CYS A 340 19.70 25.18 12.09
C CYS A 340 21.15 25.43 12.55
N ALA A 341 21.56 24.90 13.70
CA ALA A 341 22.91 25.11 14.22
C ALA A 341 23.99 24.70 13.20
N PRO A 342 25.11 25.40 13.09
CA PRO A 342 26.21 24.99 12.22
C PRO A 342 26.69 23.59 12.59
N GLY A 343 26.90 22.73 11.59
CA GLY A 343 27.28 21.33 11.77
C GLY A 343 26.11 20.37 12.05
N SER A 344 24.87 20.90 12.19
CA SER A 344 23.67 20.06 12.14
C SER A 344 23.22 19.83 10.69
N GLN A 345 22.17 19.05 10.53
CA GLN A 345 21.52 18.78 9.25
C GLN A 345 20.02 19.00 9.36
N LEU A 346 19.39 19.38 8.27
CA LEU A 346 17.93 19.43 8.20
C LEU A 346 17.38 18.01 7.97
N ASN A 347 16.45 17.58 8.78
CA ASN A 347 15.78 16.29 8.63
C ASN A 347 14.26 16.48 8.46
N MET A 348 13.64 15.51 7.79
CA MET A 348 12.19 15.33 7.77
C MET A 348 11.88 13.89 8.16
N ARG A 349 10.90 13.72 9.05
CA ARG A 349 10.42 12.41 9.47
C ARG A 349 8.90 12.31 9.35
N TYR A 350 8.43 11.30 8.64
CA TYR A 350 7.01 11.09 8.37
C TYR A 350 6.67 9.59 8.26
N GLN A 351 5.49 9.19 8.78
CA GLN A 351 5.00 7.82 8.79
C GLN A 351 3.90 7.61 7.76
N ALA A 352 3.95 6.49 7.04
CA ALA A 352 2.91 6.03 6.14
C ALA A 352 1.73 5.38 6.87
N PRO A 353 0.56 5.26 6.23
CA PRO A 353 -0.48 4.35 6.65
C PRO A 353 0.03 2.91 6.64
N SER A 354 -0.46 2.07 7.56
CA SER A 354 0.00 0.70 7.77
C SER A 354 -1.12 -0.34 7.83
N CYS A 355 -2.32 0.04 7.43
CA CYS A 355 -3.47 -0.84 7.33
C CYS A 355 -3.92 -0.87 5.87
N TRP A 356 -3.81 -2.03 5.24
CA TRP A 356 -4.19 -2.27 3.84
C TRP A 356 -5.60 -2.86 3.78
N ASP A 357 -6.37 -2.54 2.74
CA ASP A 357 -7.71 -3.08 2.53
C ASP A 357 -7.72 -4.60 2.20
N GLY A 358 -6.54 -5.18 1.95
CA GLY A 358 -6.37 -6.60 1.64
C GLY A 358 -6.64 -6.96 0.18
N VAL A 359 -6.79 -5.96 -0.68
CA VAL A 359 -7.32 -6.16 -2.02
C VAL A 359 -6.57 -5.37 -3.08
N HIS A 360 -6.53 -4.03 -2.96
CA HIS A 360 -6.03 -3.16 -4.01
C HIS A 360 -4.54 -2.87 -3.83
N LEU A 361 -3.75 -3.12 -4.86
CA LEU A 361 -2.33 -2.72 -4.87
C LEU A 361 -2.16 -1.22 -5.12
N ASP A 362 -3.21 -0.58 -5.63
CA ASP A 362 -3.33 0.85 -5.87
C ASP A 362 -4.81 1.24 -5.85
N SER A 363 -5.11 2.52 -5.76
CA SER A 363 -6.45 3.09 -5.86
C SER A 363 -6.44 4.33 -6.73
N ALA A 364 -7.60 4.76 -7.21
CA ALA A 364 -7.71 5.93 -8.11
C ALA A 364 -7.11 7.23 -7.54
N ASP A 365 -7.03 7.34 -6.23
CA ASP A 365 -6.40 8.44 -5.51
C ASP A 365 -5.03 8.07 -4.92
N HIS A 366 -4.51 6.88 -5.22
CA HIS A 366 -3.24 6.32 -4.75
C HIS A 366 -3.08 6.28 -3.21
N ARG A 367 -4.18 6.27 -2.46
CA ARG A 367 -4.21 6.38 -0.99
C ARG A 367 -5.30 5.56 -0.33
N SER A 368 -6.52 5.54 -0.88
CA SER A 368 -7.72 5.04 -0.19
C SER A 368 -7.74 3.52 0.02
N HIS A 369 -6.80 2.78 -0.55
CA HIS A 369 -6.56 1.37 -0.24
C HIS A 369 -5.68 1.17 1.01
N MET A 370 -5.18 2.26 1.59
CA MET A 370 -4.35 2.27 2.79
C MET A 370 -4.95 3.19 3.86
N ALA A 371 -4.92 2.77 5.12
CA ALA A 371 -5.40 3.56 6.25
C ALA A 371 -4.38 3.61 7.39
N TYR A 372 -4.45 4.67 8.20
CA TYR A 372 -3.73 4.73 9.46
C TYR A 372 -4.47 3.90 10.52
N PRO A 373 -3.76 3.21 11.42
CA PRO A 373 -4.39 2.51 12.53
C PRO A 373 -5.11 3.50 13.47
N VAL A 374 -6.22 3.04 14.04
CA VAL A 374 -7.00 3.78 15.03
C VAL A 374 -6.87 3.07 16.38
N ASN A 375 -6.37 3.77 17.39
CA ASN A 375 -6.09 3.21 18.72
C ASN A 375 -5.16 1.98 18.68
N GLY A 376 -4.25 1.91 17.70
CA GLY A 376 -3.29 0.83 17.55
C GLY A 376 -3.84 -0.44 16.90
N GLU A 377 -4.99 -0.37 16.24
CA GLU A 377 -5.61 -1.44 15.48
C GLU A 377 -5.98 -0.97 14.07
N CYS A 378 -6.02 -1.88 13.13
CA CYS A 378 -6.49 -1.60 11.79
C CYS A 378 -8.01 -1.48 11.75
N PRO A 379 -8.59 -0.48 11.04
CA PRO A 379 -10.02 -0.35 10.87
C PRO A 379 -10.60 -1.50 10.05
N ALA A 380 -11.92 -1.74 10.21
CA ALA A 380 -12.58 -2.92 9.64
C ALA A 380 -12.60 -2.95 8.10
N ASP A 381 -12.51 -1.82 7.45
CA ASP A 381 -12.42 -1.65 5.99
C ASP A 381 -10.99 -1.76 5.45
N HIS A 382 -9.97 -1.76 6.33
CA HIS A 382 -8.56 -1.97 6.01
C HIS A 382 -7.96 -2.99 7.00
N PRO A 383 -8.42 -4.24 6.97
CA PRO A 383 -8.18 -5.20 8.06
C PRO A 383 -6.76 -5.78 8.09
N VAL A 384 -5.95 -5.55 7.07
CA VAL A 384 -4.63 -6.19 6.93
C VAL A 384 -3.53 -5.26 7.41
N PRO A 385 -2.92 -5.52 8.58
CA PRO A 385 -1.76 -4.75 9.03
C PRO A 385 -0.53 -5.12 8.19
N VAL A 386 0.12 -4.11 7.66
CA VAL A 386 1.37 -4.20 6.90
C VAL A 386 2.44 -3.31 7.56
N PRO A 387 3.73 -3.43 7.21
CA PRO A 387 4.74 -2.56 7.80
C PRO A 387 4.40 -1.08 7.63
N MET A 388 4.55 -0.30 8.68
CA MET A 388 4.53 1.15 8.62
C MET A 388 5.88 1.63 8.11
N ILE A 389 5.91 2.21 6.94
CA ILE A 389 7.12 2.90 6.47
C ILE A 389 7.24 4.23 7.21
N GLU A 390 8.40 4.46 7.83
CA GLU A 390 8.78 5.79 8.32
C GLU A 390 10.05 6.20 7.59
N MET A 391 9.95 7.25 6.77
CA MET A 391 11.12 7.83 6.13
C MET A 391 11.71 8.90 7.02
N LYS A 392 13.03 8.79 7.25
CA LYS A 392 13.87 9.84 7.81
C LYS A 392 14.85 10.30 6.74
N ILE A 393 14.50 11.42 6.12
CA ILE A 393 15.33 12.05 5.08
C ILE A 393 16.15 13.17 5.71
N SER A 394 17.44 13.21 5.40
CA SER A 394 18.38 14.20 5.90
C SER A 394 19.11 14.92 4.77
N TRP A 395 19.32 16.21 4.94
CA TRP A 395 20.06 17.05 4.00
C TRP A 395 21.18 17.81 4.72
N PRO A 396 22.35 17.96 4.10
CA PRO A 396 23.52 18.63 4.69
C PRO A 396 23.34 20.17 4.65
N VAL A 397 22.26 20.66 5.23
CA VAL A 397 21.91 22.10 5.28
C VAL A 397 21.85 22.55 6.71
N SER A 398 22.59 23.61 7.03
CA SER A 398 22.58 24.26 8.35
C SER A 398 22.79 25.77 8.22
N GLY A 399 22.75 26.49 9.32
CA GLY A 399 22.83 27.95 9.40
C GLY A 399 21.48 28.62 9.10
N ASP A 400 21.52 29.76 8.45
CA ASP A 400 20.33 30.48 7.98
C ASP A 400 19.62 29.66 6.90
N MET A 401 18.35 29.37 7.11
CA MET A 401 17.52 28.55 6.22
C MET A 401 16.72 29.40 5.22
N THR A 402 17.00 30.70 5.09
CA THR A 402 16.36 31.56 4.08
C THR A 402 16.55 30.99 2.68
N GLY A 403 15.45 30.86 1.94
CA GLY A 403 15.42 30.28 0.59
C GLY A 403 15.56 28.76 0.55
N VAL A 404 15.50 28.05 1.67
CA VAL A 404 15.38 26.58 1.68
C VAL A 404 13.92 26.20 1.52
N HIS A 405 13.62 25.36 0.51
CA HIS A 405 12.26 24.93 0.19
C HIS A 405 12.26 23.59 -0.55
N LEU A 406 11.14 22.89 -0.56
CA LEU A 406 10.92 21.71 -1.41
C LEU A 406 10.40 22.12 -2.80
N ALA A 407 10.62 21.28 -3.81
CA ALA A 407 10.19 21.51 -5.18
C ALA A 407 8.67 21.75 -5.33
N ASN A 408 7.85 21.12 -4.48
CA ASN A 408 6.38 21.24 -4.50
C ASN A 408 5.84 22.41 -3.67
N MET A 409 6.70 23.24 -3.10
CA MET A 409 6.30 24.38 -2.28
C MET A 409 6.07 25.66 -3.09
N THR A 410 6.42 25.69 -4.37
CA THR A 410 6.20 26.87 -5.23
C THR A 410 4.80 26.79 -5.84
N MET A 411 3.98 27.77 -5.51
CA MET A 411 2.61 27.92 -6.04
C MET A 411 2.62 28.58 -7.42
N SER A 412 1.52 28.49 -8.15
CA SER A 412 1.37 29.11 -9.48
C SER A 412 1.52 30.63 -9.50
N ASP A 413 1.36 31.29 -8.35
CA ASP A 413 1.58 32.73 -8.15
C ASP A 413 3.02 33.07 -7.76
N GLY A 414 3.91 32.06 -7.69
CA GLY A 414 5.32 32.20 -7.29
C GLY A 414 5.53 32.25 -5.79
N SER A 415 4.49 32.12 -4.96
CA SER A 415 4.64 32.02 -3.51
C SER A 415 5.24 30.67 -3.10
N VAL A 416 5.95 30.62 -1.99
CA VAL A 416 6.58 29.42 -1.46
C VAL A 416 5.88 28.99 -0.17
N MET A 417 5.38 27.76 -0.15
CA MET A 417 4.86 27.15 1.07
C MET A 417 5.97 26.38 1.79
N SER A 418 6.12 26.60 3.09
CA SER A 418 7.17 25.96 3.91
C SER A 418 6.67 24.79 4.76
N VAL A 419 5.46 24.30 4.48
CA VAL A 419 4.74 23.38 5.39
C VAL A 419 4.30 22.08 4.75
N THR A 420 4.58 21.86 3.45
CA THR A 420 4.11 20.66 2.76
C THR A 420 5.16 19.57 2.77
N TRP A 421 4.71 18.32 2.82
CA TRP A 421 5.54 17.13 2.67
C TRP A 421 4.73 15.95 2.15
N HIS A 422 5.30 15.19 1.24
CA HIS A 422 4.86 13.85 0.87
C HIS A 422 6.05 13.01 0.47
N TYR A 423 5.88 11.71 0.45
CA TYR A 423 6.76 10.78 -0.23
C TYR A 423 5.93 9.65 -0.82
N ASP A 424 6.49 9.01 -1.80
CA ASP A 424 5.86 7.99 -2.60
C ASP A 424 6.66 6.69 -2.48
N PHE A 425 5.95 5.59 -2.60
CA PHE A 425 6.49 4.26 -2.48
C PHE A 425 5.86 3.32 -3.50
N MET A 426 6.70 2.51 -4.15
CA MET A 426 6.30 1.40 -5.00
C MET A 426 7.10 0.17 -4.61
N ASN A 427 6.42 -0.89 -4.14
CA ASN A 427 7.05 -2.10 -3.63
C ASN A 427 7.71 -2.91 -4.74
N GLY A 428 9.02 -3.02 -4.70
CA GLY A 428 9.89 -3.84 -5.56
C GLY A 428 10.81 -4.78 -4.77
N TRP A 429 10.42 -5.17 -3.58
CA TRP A 429 11.15 -6.15 -2.77
C TRP A 429 11.07 -7.56 -3.37
N ASP A 430 12.17 -8.30 -3.26
CA ASP A 430 12.07 -9.76 -3.27
C ASP A 430 11.13 -10.20 -2.14
N GLN A 431 10.02 -10.82 -2.49
CA GLN A 431 8.94 -11.14 -1.54
C GLN A 431 9.37 -12.15 -0.48
N THR A 432 10.31 -13.06 -0.82
CA THR A 432 10.84 -14.03 0.13
C THR A 432 11.67 -13.33 1.21
N VAL A 433 12.50 -12.38 0.81
CA VAL A 433 13.34 -11.60 1.74
C VAL A 433 12.50 -10.65 2.58
N LEU A 434 11.56 -9.93 1.96
CA LEU A 434 10.65 -9.03 2.69
C LEU A 434 9.83 -9.80 3.74
N SER A 435 9.30 -10.97 3.37
CA SER A 435 8.56 -11.83 4.29
C SER A 435 9.44 -12.30 5.45
N ALA A 436 10.69 -12.71 5.17
CA ALA A 436 11.63 -13.12 6.19
C ALA A 436 11.99 -11.98 7.14
N LEU A 437 12.24 -10.77 6.63
CA LEU A 437 12.52 -9.58 7.46
C LEU A 437 11.30 -9.18 8.31
N THR A 438 10.10 -9.21 7.75
CA THR A 438 8.87 -8.93 8.49
C THR A 438 8.69 -9.90 9.64
N GLN A 439 8.79 -11.21 9.36
CA GLN A 439 8.59 -12.26 10.36
C GLN A 439 9.66 -12.26 11.44
N HIS A 440 10.92 -12.14 11.05
CA HIS A 440 12.02 -12.18 11.99
C HIS A 440 12.09 -10.92 12.85
N CYS A 441 11.99 -9.75 12.23
CA CYS A 441 12.24 -8.49 12.91
C CYS A 441 10.99 -7.88 13.53
N ILE A 442 9.90 -7.70 12.74
CA ILE A 442 8.69 -7.06 13.25
C ILE A 442 7.97 -8.03 14.18
N ASP A 443 7.54 -9.20 13.67
CA ASP A 443 6.77 -10.16 14.47
C ASP A 443 7.61 -10.81 15.56
N GLY A 444 8.91 -10.93 15.31
CA GLY A 444 9.89 -11.39 16.30
C GLY A 444 10.18 -10.38 17.41
N GLY A 445 9.74 -9.13 17.25
CA GLY A 445 9.93 -8.10 18.25
C GLY A 445 11.39 -7.65 18.37
N LEU A 446 12.08 -7.51 17.25
CA LEU A 446 13.48 -7.10 17.17
C LEU A 446 13.61 -5.67 16.63
N GLN A 447 14.80 -5.10 16.81
CA GLN A 447 15.25 -3.87 16.18
C GLN A 447 16.39 -4.22 15.22
N CYS A 448 16.03 -4.53 13.98
CA CYS A 448 16.98 -5.07 13.04
C CYS A 448 17.63 -3.99 12.16
N ASN A 449 18.90 -4.23 11.82
CA ASN A 449 19.59 -3.58 10.72
C ASN A 449 19.07 -4.09 9.35
N PRO A 450 19.57 -3.58 8.20
CA PRO A 450 19.12 -4.01 6.87
C PRO A 450 19.26 -5.54 6.59
N HIS A 451 20.17 -6.22 7.27
CA HIS A 451 20.35 -7.67 7.10
C HIS A 451 19.48 -8.50 8.05
N GLY A 452 18.62 -7.87 8.83
CA GLY A 452 17.78 -8.58 9.80
C GLY A 452 18.49 -8.97 11.08
N TYR A 453 19.59 -8.29 11.43
CA TYR A 453 20.35 -8.54 12.66
C TYR A 453 20.04 -7.48 13.72
N ASP A 454 19.70 -7.94 14.93
CA ASP A 454 19.51 -7.07 16.11
C ASP A 454 20.79 -7.06 16.94
N LEU A 455 21.47 -5.90 16.98
CA LEU A 455 22.72 -5.73 17.73
C LEU A 455 22.56 -6.00 19.24
N TYR A 456 21.38 -5.70 19.78
CA TYR A 456 21.07 -5.89 21.21
C TYR A 456 20.58 -7.31 21.52
N LYS A 457 20.21 -8.08 20.50
CA LYS A 457 19.70 -9.44 20.61
C LYS A 457 20.41 -10.39 19.61
N PRO A 458 21.76 -10.47 19.65
CA PRO A 458 22.53 -11.22 18.65
C PRO A 458 22.20 -12.72 18.62
N TRP A 459 21.65 -13.25 19.70
CA TRP A 459 21.18 -14.63 19.80
C TRP A 459 20.00 -14.97 18.89
N ALA A 460 19.26 -13.95 18.44
CA ALA A 460 18.15 -14.14 17.53
C ALA A 460 18.59 -14.50 16.09
N GLY A 461 19.87 -14.27 15.75
CA GLY A 461 20.41 -14.53 14.42
C GLY A 461 20.16 -13.37 13.44
N THR A 462 20.30 -13.68 12.16
CA THR A 462 20.13 -12.71 11.06
C THR A 462 19.30 -13.32 9.93
N VAL A 463 18.70 -12.47 9.11
CA VAL A 463 17.93 -12.89 7.91
C VAL A 463 18.85 -13.09 6.71
N LEU A 464 19.76 -12.14 6.48
CA LEU A 464 20.73 -12.18 5.39
C LEU A 464 22.14 -12.28 5.94
N ASP A 465 23.00 -13.01 5.25
CA ASP A 465 24.45 -12.99 5.54
C ASP A 465 25.12 -11.72 4.96
N ASP A 466 26.42 -11.57 5.20
CA ASP A 466 27.21 -10.43 4.73
C ASP A 466 27.27 -10.29 3.19
N THR A 467 26.89 -11.35 2.46
CA THR A 467 26.80 -11.34 0.99
C THR A 467 25.39 -11.00 0.49
N GLY A 468 24.43 -10.77 1.40
CA GLY A 468 23.03 -10.53 1.10
C GLY A 468 22.24 -11.81 0.77
N LYS A 469 22.81 -12.98 1.01
CA LYS A 469 22.11 -14.24 0.80
C LYS A 469 21.18 -14.54 1.96
N LEU A 470 19.96 -14.97 1.64
CA LEU A 470 18.97 -15.42 2.64
C LEU A 470 19.50 -16.68 3.38
N VAL A 471 19.69 -16.55 4.69
CA VAL A 471 20.14 -17.63 5.59
C VAL A 471 19.07 -18.04 6.58
N TRP A 472 18.09 -17.17 6.84
CA TRP A 472 16.92 -17.46 7.65
C TRP A 472 15.79 -17.98 6.76
N GLN A 473 15.19 -19.10 7.12
CA GLN A 473 14.09 -19.71 6.38
C GLN A 473 12.82 -19.58 7.23
N PRO A 474 11.74 -19.00 6.71
CA PRO A 474 10.44 -19.12 7.36
C PRO A 474 10.05 -20.60 7.44
N ALA A 475 9.36 -20.98 8.51
CA ALA A 475 8.94 -22.36 8.76
C ALA A 475 7.84 -22.79 7.80
#